data_d20c79c9861f6a1423325e800c9c1e46
#
_entry.id   d20c79c9861f6a1423325e800c9c1e46
#
_cell.length_a   1.000
_cell.length_b   1.000
_cell.length_c   1.000
_cell.angle_alpha   90.00
_cell.angle_beta   90.00
_cell.angle_gamma   90.00
#
_symmetry.space_group_name_H-M   'P 1'
#
loop_
_entity.id
_entity.type
_entity.pdbx_description
1 polymer ?
#
loop_
_entity_poly.entity_id
_entity_poly.type
_entity_poly.pdbx_seq_one_letter_code
_entity_poly.pdbx_strand_id
1 'polypeptide(L)'
;MSEPDIGGSDAMAIGSRLAGARVVAVHPARAGGNNRVFRLEMAGGPPLALKHYPSDGRDRLGQEYDALVFLSRHGIDSTPRPVAKDADAFCALYQWFDGEPAVLRPQDDDADQLADFLVALQKLRSAEGARDLRNASASIFSPEEAIAQYEQRLDSLRRASENDSDLRAFVDGSLIPSTDIAIRQLRRRYADLGRDPAADIAPAHRALSPSDFGLHNALRGEDGRLRFIDFEYFGWDDPVKLVSDTAIHPGSNLPATSAKRLIERLSRAFEAEDDSFAIRRDLLYPVFGAIWCLIVLNAYLPETRSRRALAAQGGDLTVRLAGQLDKARRLHQAICQIDPDLAPR
;
A
#
# COMPACT_ATOMS: atom_id res chain seq x y z
N MET A 1 -1.10 -5.92 -27.15
CA MET A 1 -0.03 -6.91 -27.27
C MET A 1 0.13 -7.52 -25.90
N SER A 2 -0.06 -8.85 -25.77
CA SER A 2 0.23 -9.56 -24.50
C SER A 2 1.72 -9.50 -24.24
N GLU A 3 2.09 -9.07 -23.04
CA GLU A 3 3.49 -9.07 -22.58
C GLU A 3 4.09 -10.46 -22.74
N PRO A 4 5.39 -10.56 -23.10
CA PRO A 4 6.08 -11.83 -23.08
C PRO A 4 6.14 -12.35 -21.64
N ASP A 5 5.47 -13.43 -21.42
CA ASP A 5 5.45 -14.15 -20.15
C ASP A 5 6.83 -14.79 -19.92
N ILE A 6 7.66 -14.25 -18.98
CA ILE A 6 8.94 -14.88 -18.68
C ILE A 6 8.72 -16.23 -17.99
N GLY A 7 9.23 -17.29 -18.64
CA GLY A 7 9.27 -18.64 -18.08
C GLY A 7 10.48 -18.85 -17.16
N GLY A 8 10.57 -20.03 -16.56
CA GLY A 8 11.70 -20.38 -15.70
C GLY A 8 13.06 -20.36 -16.42
N SER A 9 13.10 -20.70 -17.73
CA SER A 9 14.31 -20.63 -18.57
C SER A 9 14.81 -19.20 -18.74
N ASP A 10 13.89 -18.25 -18.99
CA ASP A 10 14.20 -16.83 -19.15
C ASP A 10 14.68 -16.24 -17.82
N ALA A 11 14.00 -16.59 -16.72
CA ALA A 11 14.40 -16.21 -15.37
C ALA A 11 15.81 -16.71 -15.00
N MET A 12 16.19 -17.93 -15.43
CA MET A 12 17.54 -18.47 -15.23
C MET A 12 18.59 -17.69 -16.01
N ALA A 13 18.32 -17.37 -17.29
CA ALA A 13 19.25 -16.65 -18.15
C ALA A 13 19.42 -15.20 -17.67
N ILE A 14 18.31 -14.49 -17.41
CA ILE A 14 18.32 -13.12 -16.90
C ILE A 14 19.01 -13.06 -15.53
N GLY A 15 18.64 -13.96 -14.62
CA GLY A 15 19.22 -14.03 -13.28
C GLY A 15 20.72 -14.27 -13.29
N SER A 16 21.22 -15.21 -14.14
CA SER A 16 22.66 -15.48 -14.25
C SER A 16 23.42 -14.28 -14.79
N ARG A 17 22.89 -13.58 -15.79
CA ARG A 17 23.50 -12.39 -16.35
C ARG A 17 23.54 -11.25 -15.34
N LEU A 18 22.44 -10.95 -14.65
CA LEU A 18 22.35 -9.87 -13.68
C LEU A 18 23.20 -10.14 -12.43
N ALA A 19 23.27 -11.37 -11.97
CA ALA A 19 24.08 -11.76 -10.81
C ALA A 19 25.59 -11.83 -11.14
N GLY A 20 25.97 -11.90 -12.42
CA GLY A 20 27.33 -12.23 -12.82
C GLY A 20 27.79 -13.62 -12.34
N ALA A 21 26.85 -14.52 -12.03
CA ALA A 21 27.09 -15.84 -11.46
C ALA A 21 26.04 -16.84 -11.97
N ARG A 22 26.38 -18.12 -11.99
CA ARG A 22 25.51 -19.16 -12.51
C ARG A 22 24.32 -19.43 -11.57
N VAL A 23 23.11 -19.35 -12.11
CA VAL A 23 21.88 -19.86 -11.49
C VAL A 23 21.79 -21.37 -11.77
N VAL A 24 21.54 -22.18 -10.76
CA VAL A 24 21.46 -23.66 -10.89
C VAL A 24 20.03 -24.18 -10.84
N ALA A 25 19.11 -23.44 -10.19
CA ALA A 25 17.69 -23.77 -10.17
C ALA A 25 16.83 -22.48 -10.05
N VAL A 26 15.61 -22.55 -10.54
CA VAL A 26 14.62 -21.47 -10.50
C VAL A 26 13.31 -22.03 -9.95
N HIS A 27 12.80 -21.42 -8.91
CA HIS A 27 11.52 -21.77 -8.29
C HIS A 27 10.59 -20.58 -8.35
N PRO A 28 9.36 -20.71 -8.90
CA PRO A 28 8.39 -19.63 -8.82
C PRO A 28 8.06 -19.41 -7.33
N ALA A 29 8.21 -18.17 -6.88
CA ALA A 29 7.67 -17.74 -5.61
C ALA A 29 6.16 -17.60 -5.71
N ARG A 30 5.45 -17.51 -4.57
CA ARG A 30 4.01 -17.25 -4.59
C ARG A 30 3.73 -15.99 -5.40
N ALA A 31 2.85 -16.10 -6.40
CA ALA A 31 2.47 -14.99 -7.25
C ALA A 31 1.83 -13.88 -6.39
N GLY A 32 2.45 -12.71 -6.37
CA GLY A 32 1.79 -11.45 -6.01
C GLY A 32 0.79 -11.05 -7.11
N GLY A 33 -0.11 -10.12 -6.82
CA GLY A 33 -1.20 -9.78 -7.74
C GLY A 33 -0.77 -9.21 -9.10
N ASN A 34 0.40 -8.56 -9.19
CA ASN A 34 0.84 -7.85 -10.40
C ASN A 34 2.24 -8.25 -10.88
N ASN A 35 3.09 -8.79 -10.02
CA ASN A 35 4.49 -9.09 -10.32
C ASN A 35 4.74 -10.60 -10.29
N ARG A 36 5.72 -11.06 -11.07
CA ARG A 36 6.23 -12.41 -10.96
C ARG A 36 7.54 -12.41 -10.22
N VAL A 37 7.65 -13.24 -9.22
CA VAL A 37 8.84 -13.41 -8.41
C VAL A 37 9.34 -14.83 -8.50
N PHE A 38 10.64 -14.97 -8.72
CA PHE A 38 11.33 -16.26 -8.76
C PHE A 38 12.43 -16.29 -7.69
N ARG A 39 12.52 -17.39 -6.98
CA ARG A 39 13.68 -17.70 -6.16
C ARG A 39 14.73 -18.37 -7.04
N LEU A 40 15.93 -17.79 -7.07
CA LEU A 40 17.07 -18.29 -7.83
C LEU A 40 18.08 -18.94 -6.89
N GLU A 41 18.37 -20.23 -7.11
CA GLU A 41 19.45 -20.92 -6.44
C GLU A 41 20.75 -20.64 -7.19
N MET A 42 21.75 -20.13 -6.47
CA MET A 42 23.05 -19.76 -7.05
C MET A 42 24.04 -20.92 -6.94
N ALA A 43 24.95 -21.08 -7.92
CA ALA A 43 26.02 -22.05 -7.86
C ALA A 43 26.98 -21.86 -6.66
N GLY A 44 26.97 -20.70 -6.08
CA GLY A 44 27.68 -20.32 -4.87
C GLY A 44 27.04 -19.07 -4.26
N GLY A 45 26.93 -19.03 -2.94
CA GLY A 45 26.31 -17.94 -2.21
C GLY A 45 24.81 -18.16 -1.92
N PRO A 46 24.18 -17.17 -1.29
CA PRO A 46 22.76 -17.24 -0.90
C PRO A 46 21.84 -17.13 -2.13
N PRO A 47 20.60 -17.61 -2.01
CA PRO A 47 19.59 -17.44 -3.06
C PRO A 47 19.25 -15.96 -3.28
N LEU A 48 18.78 -15.65 -4.49
CA LEU A 48 18.33 -14.31 -4.88
C LEU A 48 16.85 -14.33 -5.31
N ALA A 49 16.19 -13.18 -5.22
CA ALA A 49 14.86 -12.97 -5.77
C ALA A 49 14.97 -12.24 -7.11
N LEU A 50 14.48 -12.83 -8.18
CA LEU A 50 14.25 -12.13 -9.45
C LEU A 50 12.79 -11.69 -9.49
N LYS A 51 12.57 -10.38 -9.56
CA LYS A 51 11.23 -9.79 -9.72
C LYS A 51 11.09 -9.23 -11.14
N HIS A 52 10.03 -9.66 -11.82
CA HIS A 52 9.63 -9.16 -13.13
C HIS A 52 8.41 -8.27 -12.99
N TYR A 53 8.47 -7.08 -13.55
CA TYR A 53 7.47 -6.03 -13.43
C TYR A 53 6.61 -5.93 -14.69
N PRO A 54 5.31 -5.57 -14.58
CA PRO A 54 4.47 -5.32 -15.73
C PRO A 54 4.90 -4.03 -16.45
N SER A 55 4.79 -4.05 -17.77
CA SER A 55 5.04 -2.90 -18.65
C SER A 55 3.73 -2.10 -18.87
N ASP A 56 3.15 -1.58 -17.77
CA ASP A 56 1.86 -0.88 -17.77
C ASP A 56 1.97 0.65 -17.86
N GLY A 57 3.14 1.15 -18.29
CA GLY A 57 3.43 2.59 -18.40
C GLY A 57 3.84 3.24 -17.07
N ARG A 58 3.92 2.48 -15.97
CA ARG A 58 4.43 2.94 -14.67
C ARG A 58 5.83 2.39 -14.47
N ASP A 59 6.77 3.23 -14.07
CA ASP A 59 8.14 2.81 -13.77
C ASP A 59 8.25 2.20 -12.35
N ARG A 60 7.56 1.06 -12.13
CA ARG A 60 7.59 0.35 -10.85
C ARG A 60 8.96 -0.22 -10.53
N LEU A 61 9.66 -0.73 -11.56
CA LEU A 61 11.02 -1.24 -11.44
C LEU A 61 11.96 -0.16 -10.89
N GLY A 62 11.98 1.02 -11.53
CA GLY A 62 12.82 2.13 -11.09
C GLY A 62 12.44 2.59 -9.69
N GLN A 63 11.15 2.75 -9.41
CA GLN A 63 10.68 3.22 -8.11
C GLN A 63 11.07 2.28 -6.96
N GLU A 64 10.86 0.97 -7.11
CA GLU A 64 11.24 0.00 -6.09
C GLU A 64 12.75 -0.12 -5.94
N TYR A 65 13.48 -0.23 -7.07
CA TYR A 65 14.92 -0.40 -7.03
C TYR A 65 15.62 0.80 -6.37
N ASP A 66 15.26 2.02 -6.75
CA ASP A 66 15.85 3.24 -6.23
C ASP A 66 15.51 3.45 -4.74
N ALA A 67 14.27 3.12 -4.32
CA ALA A 67 13.86 3.09 -2.93
C ALA A 67 14.71 2.11 -2.10
N LEU A 68 14.87 0.87 -2.57
CA LEU A 68 15.66 -0.14 -1.85
C LEU A 68 17.15 0.16 -1.83
N VAL A 69 17.71 0.81 -2.87
CA VAL A 69 19.08 1.35 -2.84
C VAL A 69 19.22 2.40 -1.74
N PHE A 70 18.27 3.33 -1.66
CA PHE A 70 18.26 4.36 -0.61
C PHE A 70 18.18 3.74 0.79
N LEU A 71 17.22 2.84 1.03
CA LEU A 71 17.02 2.18 2.31
C LEU A 71 18.26 1.37 2.74
N SER A 72 18.83 0.60 1.82
CA SER A 72 20.04 -0.20 2.08
C SER A 72 21.25 0.66 2.42
N ARG A 73 21.46 1.80 1.74
CA ARG A 73 22.55 2.76 2.03
C ARG A 73 22.43 3.35 3.43
N HIS A 74 21.21 3.48 3.93
CA HIS A 74 20.95 4.06 5.26
C HIS A 74 20.73 3.00 6.36
N GLY A 75 21.13 1.74 6.10
CA GLY A 75 21.17 0.69 7.12
C GLY A 75 19.81 0.08 7.49
N ILE A 76 18.80 0.22 6.63
CA ILE A 76 17.53 -0.50 6.80
C ILE A 76 17.72 -1.93 6.28
N ASP A 77 17.86 -2.88 7.20
CA ASP A 77 18.13 -4.29 6.92
C ASP A 77 16.85 -5.16 6.89
N SER A 78 15.72 -4.61 7.29
CA SER A 78 14.41 -5.27 7.23
C SER A 78 13.77 -5.25 5.83
N THR A 79 14.48 -4.70 4.82
CA THR A 79 14.06 -4.68 3.41
C THR A 79 15.08 -5.38 2.53
N PRO A 80 14.69 -5.96 1.38
CA PRO A 80 15.61 -6.65 0.49
C PRO A 80 16.70 -5.72 -0.06
N ARG A 81 17.96 -6.14 0.01
CA ARG A 81 19.03 -5.39 -0.65
C ARG A 81 18.95 -5.57 -2.16
N PRO A 82 18.97 -4.47 -2.95
CA PRO A 82 19.02 -4.57 -4.40
C PRO A 82 20.41 -5.04 -4.85
N VAL A 83 20.44 -5.87 -5.90
CA VAL A 83 21.65 -6.45 -6.47
C VAL A 83 21.92 -5.84 -7.85
N ALA A 84 20.98 -5.97 -8.78
CA ALA A 84 21.06 -5.45 -10.13
C ALA A 84 19.67 -5.24 -10.73
N LYS A 85 19.55 -4.37 -11.74
CA LYS A 85 18.32 -4.21 -12.52
C LYS A 85 18.61 -4.22 -14.02
N ASP A 86 17.63 -4.64 -14.80
CA ASP A 86 17.58 -4.59 -16.24
C ASP A 86 16.27 -3.93 -16.67
N ALA A 87 16.37 -2.70 -17.16
CA ALA A 87 15.19 -1.93 -17.57
C ALA A 87 14.54 -2.49 -18.85
N ASP A 88 15.33 -3.03 -19.76
CA ASP A 88 14.85 -3.58 -21.04
C ASP A 88 14.08 -4.90 -20.81
N ALA A 89 14.52 -5.69 -19.82
CA ALA A 89 13.84 -6.91 -19.43
C ALA A 89 12.78 -6.73 -18.33
N PHE A 90 12.54 -5.50 -17.87
CA PHE A 90 11.65 -5.19 -16.74
C PHE A 90 11.90 -6.05 -15.51
N CYS A 91 13.16 -6.34 -15.21
CA CYS A 91 13.57 -7.25 -14.13
C CYS A 91 14.53 -6.58 -13.14
N ALA A 92 14.46 -6.99 -11.88
CA ALA A 92 15.51 -6.71 -10.90
C ALA A 92 15.81 -7.92 -10.02
N LEU A 93 17.05 -7.99 -9.56
CA LEU A 93 17.53 -8.94 -8.56
C LEU A 93 17.61 -8.26 -7.20
N TYR A 94 17.15 -8.97 -6.21
CA TYR A 94 17.18 -8.61 -4.81
C TYR A 94 17.69 -9.75 -3.94
N GLN A 95 18.12 -9.42 -2.74
CA GLN A 95 18.31 -10.39 -1.68
C GLN A 95 17.04 -11.21 -1.48
N TRP A 96 17.18 -12.53 -1.40
CA TRP A 96 16.07 -13.38 -0.96
C TRP A 96 15.94 -13.35 0.55
N PHE A 97 14.73 -13.20 1.05
CA PHE A 97 14.40 -13.41 2.46
C PHE A 97 13.69 -14.74 2.64
N ASP A 98 14.23 -15.58 3.50
CA ASP A 98 13.52 -16.75 4.00
C ASP A 98 12.52 -16.28 5.08
N GLY A 99 11.33 -16.88 5.08
CA GLY A 99 10.25 -16.55 6.00
C GLY A 99 8.90 -16.96 5.45
N GLU A 100 7.93 -17.01 6.34
CA GLU A 100 6.53 -17.25 5.98
C GLU A 100 5.80 -15.93 5.76
N PRO A 101 4.80 -15.87 4.86
CA PRO A 101 3.94 -14.71 4.75
C PRO A 101 3.40 -14.31 6.11
N ALA A 102 3.57 -13.04 6.47
CA ALA A 102 3.13 -12.56 7.77
C ALA A 102 1.60 -12.60 7.85
N VAL A 103 1.11 -13.30 8.87
CA VAL A 103 -0.30 -13.37 9.24
C VAL A 103 -0.40 -12.83 10.65
N LEU A 104 -1.39 -11.99 10.91
CA LEU A 104 -1.64 -11.43 12.23
C LEU A 104 -1.79 -12.55 13.26
N ARG A 105 -1.03 -12.47 14.34
CA ARG A 105 -1.09 -13.38 15.48
C ARG A 105 -1.49 -12.60 16.72
N PRO A 106 -2.42 -13.13 17.56
CA PRO A 106 -2.92 -12.40 18.71
C PRO A 106 -1.86 -12.05 19.77
N GLN A 107 -0.79 -12.82 19.84
CA GLN A 107 0.29 -12.65 20.81
C GLN A 107 1.46 -11.83 20.32
N ASP A 108 1.47 -11.47 19.04
CA ASP A 108 2.61 -10.81 18.39
C ASP A 108 2.51 -9.28 18.52
N ASP A 109 3.67 -8.64 18.48
CA ASP A 109 3.86 -7.19 18.47
C ASP A 109 3.85 -6.59 17.05
N ASP A 110 3.11 -7.22 16.14
CA ASP A 110 3.10 -6.87 14.71
C ASP A 110 2.84 -5.39 14.46
N ALA A 111 1.87 -4.80 15.16
CA ALA A 111 1.58 -3.38 15.02
C ALA A 111 2.74 -2.48 15.47
N ASP A 112 3.50 -2.93 16.48
CA ASP A 112 4.68 -2.23 16.96
C ASP A 112 5.84 -2.34 15.95
N GLN A 113 6.06 -3.52 15.36
CA GLN A 113 7.06 -3.69 14.31
C GLN A 113 6.75 -2.88 13.05
N LEU A 114 5.46 -2.80 12.64
CA LEU A 114 5.02 -1.92 11.55
C LEU A 114 5.33 -0.45 11.88
N ALA A 115 4.96 -0.02 13.09
CA ALA A 115 5.20 1.36 13.53
C ALA A 115 6.70 1.69 13.65
N ASP A 116 7.52 0.75 14.18
CA ASP A 116 8.97 0.93 14.28
C ASP A 116 9.63 1.15 12.95
N PHE A 117 9.25 0.35 11.94
CA PHE A 117 9.74 0.51 10.58
C PHE A 117 9.38 1.90 10.03
N LEU A 118 8.11 2.30 10.13
CA LEU A 118 7.66 3.60 9.63
C LEU A 118 8.32 4.77 10.36
N VAL A 119 8.52 4.69 11.67
CA VAL A 119 9.27 5.70 12.44
C VAL A 119 10.74 5.75 12.01
N ALA A 120 11.36 4.60 11.74
CA ALA A 120 12.72 4.54 11.22
C ALA A 120 12.84 5.23 9.85
N LEU A 121 11.87 5.05 8.96
CA LEU A 121 11.82 5.75 7.67
C LEU A 121 11.80 7.28 7.85
N GLN A 122 11.04 7.81 8.83
CA GLN A 122 10.93 9.26 9.00
C GLN A 122 12.26 9.90 9.40
N LYS A 123 13.15 9.17 10.07
CA LYS A 123 14.50 9.65 10.39
C LYS A 123 15.37 9.84 9.14
N LEU A 124 15.00 9.23 8.04
CA LEU A 124 15.71 9.31 6.76
C LEU A 124 15.24 10.45 5.86
N ARG A 125 14.22 11.23 6.24
CA ARG A 125 13.68 12.32 5.40
C ARG A 125 14.71 13.41 5.04
N SER A 126 15.69 13.64 5.90
CA SER A 126 16.78 14.58 5.66
C SER A 126 18.10 13.92 5.26
N ALA A 127 18.10 12.59 5.07
CA ALA A 127 19.30 11.86 4.68
C ALA A 127 19.73 12.16 3.24
N GLU A 128 20.99 11.91 2.92
CA GLU A 128 21.53 12.08 1.57
C GLU A 128 20.74 11.20 0.56
N GLY A 129 20.30 11.80 -0.55
CA GLY A 129 19.52 11.14 -1.58
C GLY A 129 18.00 11.10 -1.31
N ALA A 130 17.52 11.50 -0.12
CA ALA A 130 16.07 11.50 0.15
C ALA A 130 15.29 12.42 -0.80
N ARG A 131 15.88 13.55 -1.18
CA ARG A 131 15.26 14.53 -2.10
C ARG A 131 15.15 14.03 -3.55
N ASP A 132 15.92 13.00 -3.92
CA ASP A 132 15.94 12.42 -5.25
C ASP A 132 14.82 11.36 -5.39
N LEU A 133 14.20 10.95 -4.28
CA LEU A 133 13.08 10.03 -4.27
C LEU A 133 11.84 10.69 -4.84
N ARG A 134 11.10 9.91 -5.63
CA ARG A 134 9.83 10.34 -6.24
C ARG A 134 8.72 10.48 -5.21
N ASN A 135 7.61 11.05 -5.61
CA ASN A 135 6.38 10.94 -4.83
C ASN A 135 5.89 9.49 -4.84
N ALA A 136 5.26 9.07 -3.76
CA ALA A 136 4.62 7.76 -3.67
C ALA A 136 3.51 7.63 -4.72
N SER A 137 3.23 6.41 -5.15
CA SER A 137 2.12 6.17 -6.07
C SER A 137 0.80 6.57 -5.41
N ALA A 138 0.01 7.36 -6.11
CA ALA A 138 -1.23 7.96 -5.59
C ALA A 138 -1.01 8.79 -4.31
N SER A 139 0.13 9.48 -4.21
CA SER A 139 0.39 10.46 -3.15
C SER A 139 -0.68 11.54 -3.13
N ILE A 140 -0.93 12.07 -1.93
CA ILE A 140 -1.92 13.12 -1.68
C ILE A 140 -1.25 14.13 -0.77
N PHE A 141 -1.24 15.41 -1.18
CA PHE A 141 -0.60 16.46 -0.38
C PHE A 141 -1.58 17.53 0.12
N SER A 142 -2.84 17.49 -0.32
CA SER A 142 -3.87 18.40 0.14
C SER A 142 -5.20 17.68 0.44
N PRO A 143 -6.05 18.22 1.29
CA PRO A 143 -7.39 17.68 1.52
C PRO A 143 -8.26 17.61 0.26
N GLU A 144 -8.20 18.61 -0.61
CA GLU A 144 -8.98 18.58 -1.87
C GLU A 144 -8.49 17.49 -2.83
N GLU A 145 -7.19 17.14 -2.83
CA GLU A 145 -6.70 15.97 -3.58
C GLU A 145 -7.28 14.65 -3.03
N ALA A 146 -7.41 14.53 -1.69
CA ALA A 146 -8.05 13.36 -1.08
C ALA A 146 -9.52 13.25 -1.50
N ILE A 147 -10.24 14.37 -1.47
CA ILE A 147 -11.64 14.45 -1.90
C ILE A 147 -11.76 14.09 -3.39
N ALA A 148 -10.92 14.68 -4.23
CA ALA A 148 -10.93 14.40 -5.67
C ALA A 148 -10.63 12.93 -5.98
N GLN A 149 -9.72 12.30 -5.23
CA GLN A 149 -9.43 10.87 -5.38
C GLN A 149 -10.63 10.00 -4.95
N TYR A 150 -11.33 10.37 -3.88
CA TYR A 150 -12.57 9.72 -3.47
C TYR A 150 -13.65 9.83 -4.57
N GLU A 151 -13.91 11.03 -5.07
CA GLU A 151 -14.93 11.30 -6.08
C GLU A 151 -14.64 10.52 -7.38
N GLN A 152 -13.40 10.55 -7.87
CA GLN A 152 -12.99 9.83 -9.08
C GLN A 152 -13.23 8.31 -8.95
N ARG A 153 -12.90 7.72 -7.79
CA ARG A 153 -13.13 6.29 -7.54
C ARG A 153 -14.60 5.96 -7.43
N LEU A 154 -15.37 6.82 -6.77
CA LEU A 154 -16.82 6.67 -6.63
C LEU A 154 -17.50 6.69 -7.99
N ASP A 155 -17.15 7.63 -8.87
CA ASP A 155 -17.68 7.71 -10.23
C ASP A 155 -17.36 6.46 -11.05
N SER A 156 -16.15 5.95 -10.91
CA SER A 156 -15.75 4.71 -11.60
C SER A 156 -16.56 3.52 -11.12
N LEU A 157 -16.78 3.41 -9.80
CA LEU A 157 -17.59 2.34 -9.22
C LEU A 157 -19.07 2.44 -9.62
N ARG A 158 -19.66 3.64 -9.59
CA ARG A 158 -21.05 3.87 -9.99
C ARG A 158 -21.32 3.40 -11.41
N ARG A 159 -20.44 3.76 -12.35
CA ARG A 159 -20.55 3.29 -13.76
C ARG A 159 -20.50 1.78 -13.90
N ALA A 160 -19.75 1.09 -13.02
CA ALA A 160 -19.56 -0.35 -13.08
C ALA A 160 -20.65 -1.16 -12.36
N SER A 161 -21.46 -0.51 -11.50
CA SER A 161 -22.35 -1.17 -10.54
C SER A 161 -23.83 -0.96 -10.78
N GLU A 162 -24.24 -0.47 -11.97
CA GLU A 162 -25.64 -0.11 -12.27
C GLU A 162 -26.65 -1.25 -12.02
N ASN A 163 -26.22 -2.50 -12.10
CA ASN A 163 -27.07 -3.69 -11.97
C ASN A 163 -26.93 -4.46 -10.65
N ASP A 164 -26.17 -3.92 -9.64
CA ASP A 164 -26.00 -4.58 -8.35
C ASP A 164 -26.73 -3.80 -7.24
N SER A 165 -27.88 -4.32 -6.81
CA SER A 165 -28.74 -3.66 -5.82
C SER A 165 -28.09 -3.56 -4.44
N ASP A 166 -27.35 -4.58 -4.01
CA ASP A 166 -26.74 -4.63 -2.68
C ASP A 166 -25.55 -3.66 -2.57
N LEU A 167 -24.77 -3.60 -3.66
CA LEU A 167 -23.68 -2.63 -3.76
C LEU A 167 -24.22 -1.20 -3.76
N ARG A 168 -25.26 -0.90 -4.56
CA ARG A 168 -25.90 0.42 -4.56
C ARG A 168 -26.49 0.79 -3.21
N ALA A 169 -27.19 -0.14 -2.56
CA ALA A 169 -27.73 0.10 -1.22
C ALA A 169 -26.66 0.49 -0.21
N PHE A 170 -25.47 -0.14 -0.24
CA PHE A 170 -24.37 0.22 0.61
C PHE A 170 -23.75 1.57 0.22
N VAL A 171 -23.46 1.78 -1.05
CA VAL A 171 -22.78 3.00 -1.55
C VAL A 171 -23.67 4.22 -1.33
N ASP A 172 -24.93 4.18 -1.81
CA ASP A 172 -25.84 5.33 -1.75
C ASP A 172 -26.47 5.52 -0.36
N GLY A 173 -26.70 4.44 0.39
CA GLY A 173 -27.37 4.48 1.70
C GLY A 173 -26.43 4.66 2.89
N SER A 174 -25.14 4.38 2.74
CA SER A 174 -24.19 4.43 3.87
C SER A 174 -22.90 5.18 3.54
N LEU A 175 -22.14 4.74 2.53
CA LEU A 175 -20.80 5.25 2.26
C LEU A 175 -20.84 6.74 1.86
N ILE A 176 -21.68 7.12 0.90
CA ILE A 176 -21.79 8.50 0.43
C ILE A 176 -22.29 9.43 1.56
N PRO A 177 -23.40 9.15 2.25
CA PRO A 177 -23.90 10.05 3.29
C PRO A 177 -22.88 10.33 4.39
N SER A 178 -22.16 9.29 4.87
CA SER A 178 -21.12 9.46 5.90
C SER A 178 -19.92 10.26 5.39
N THR A 179 -19.48 9.98 4.15
CA THR A 179 -18.33 10.70 3.56
C THR A 179 -18.68 12.17 3.28
N ASP A 180 -19.89 12.46 2.83
CA ASP A 180 -20.36 13.84 2.63
C ASP A 180 -20.38 14.63 3.96
N ILE A 181 -20.72 13.98 5.07
CA ILE A 181 -20.62 14.60 6.40
C ILE A 181 -19.16 14.92 6.70
N ALA A 182 -18.26 13.97 6.54
CA ALA A 182 -16.82 14.15 6.78
C ALA A 182 -16.23 15.29 5.94
N ILE A 183 -16.55 15.33 4.63
CA ILE A 183 -16.07 16.38 3.72
C ILE A 183 -16.60 17.76 4.14
N ARG A 184 -17.89 17.89 4.51
CA ARG A 184 -18.44 19.15 5.00
C ARG A 184 -17.78 19.60 6.30
N GLN A 185 -17.53 18.68 7.24
CA GLN A 185 -16.81 18.98 8.49
C GLN A 185 -15.39 19.44 8.22
N LEU A 186 -14.68 18.76 7.31
CA LEU A 186 -13.33 19.11 6.89
C LEU A 186 -13.29 20.53 6.31
N ARG A 187 -14.11 20.83 5.29
CA ARG A 187 -14.14 22.14 4.63
C ARG A 187 -14.52 23.25 5.61
N ARG A 188 -15.53 23.02 6.47
CA ARG A 188 -15.90 23.96 7.52
C ARG A 188 -14.75 24.24 8.50
N ARG A 189 -14.09 23.18 8.97
CA ARG A 189 -12.98 23.31 9.92
C ARG A 189 -11.78 24.05 9.32
N TYR A 190 -11.47 23.79 8.06
CA TYR A 190 -10.42 24.53 7.35
C TYR A 190 -10.77 26.00 7.20
N ALA A 191 -12.03 26.34 6.86
CA ALA A 191 -12.50 27.73 6.82
C ALA A 191 -12.41 28.42 8.18
N ASP A 192 -12.84 27.76 9.27
CA ASP A 192 -12.76 28.27 10.64
C ASP A 192 -11.31 28.56 11.07
N LEU A 193 -10.35 27.80 10.54
CA LEU A 193 -8.92 27.97 10.79
C LEU A 193 -8.25 28.98 9.84
N GLY A 194 -8.98 29.53 8.88
CA GLY A 194 -8.42 30.40 7.84
C GLY A 194 -7.42 29.69 6.92
N ARG A 195 -7.57 28.38 6.74
CA ARG A 195 -6.68 27.55 5.91
C ARG A 195 -7.37 27.18 4.59
N ASP A 196 -6.58 27.10 3.53
CA ASP A 196 -7.04 26.64 2.23
C ASP A 196 -6.93 25.10 2.16
N PRO A 197 -8.03 24.34 1.96
CA PRO A 197 -7.99 22.89 1.84
C PRO A 197 -7.34 22.42 0.52
N ALA A 198 -7.12 23.29 -0.46
CA ALA A 198 -6.41 22.99 -1.69
C ALA A 198 -4.90 23.20 -1.59
N ALA A 199 -4.43 23.84 -0.50
CA ALA A 199 -3.01 24.05 -0.30
C ALA A 199 -2.29 22.74 0.09
N ASP A 200 -1.18 22.47 -0.62
CA ASP A 200 -0.29 21.37 -0.28
C ASP A 200 0.30 21.53 1.12
N ILE A 201 0.53 20.41 1.81
CA ILE A 201 1.37 20.41 3.01
C ILE A 201 2.79 20.83 2.66
N ALA A 202 3.43 21.56 3.57
CA ALA A 202 4.81 21.99 3.39
C ALA A 202 5.73 20.79 3.15
N PRO A 203 6.71 20.87 2.22
CA PRO A 203 7.63 19.76 1.94
C PRO A 203 8.37 19.25 3.19
N ALA A 204 8.62 20.09 4.18
CA ALA A 204 9.22 19.71 5.45
C ALA A 204 8.35 18.77 6.29
N HIS A 205 7.03 18.78 6.07
CA HIS A 205 6.08 17.93 6.79
C HIS A 205 5.70 16.65 6.02
N ARG A 206 6.22 16.46 4.79
CA ARG A 206 5.98 15.24 4.01
C ARG A 206 6.70 14.05 4.65
N ALA A 207 6.13 12.87 4.48
CA ALA A 207 6.64 11.60 4.98
C ALA A 207 7.23 10.74 3.86
N LEU A 208 8.23 9.91 4.18
CA LEU A 208 8.58 8.77 3.34
C LEU A 208 7.59 7.64 3.60
N SER A 209 6.94 7.18 2.55
CA SER A 209 5.85 6.19 2.60
C SER A 209 6.12 5.01 1.67
N PRO A 210 5.99 3.77 2.15
CA PRO A 210 5.93 2.60 1.28
C PRO A 210 4.64 2.54 0.45
N SER A 211 3.62 3.33 0.80
CA SER A 211 2.29 3.41 0.21
C SER A 211 1.44 2.15 0.46
N ASP A 212 1.69 1.05 -0.24
CA ASP A 212 1.00 -0.25 -0.03
C ASP A 212 1.73 -1.05 1.07
N PHE A 213 1.51 -0.68 2.33
CA PHE A 213 2.27 -1.19 3.46
C PHE A 213 1.41 -1.91 4.49
N GLY A 214 1.88 -3.08 4.92
CA GLY A 214 1.25 -3.88 5.96
C GLY A 214 1.70 -5.34 5.96
N LEU A 215 1.03 -6.17 6.74
CA LEU A 215 1.40 -7.59 6.91
C LEU A 215 1.33 -8.39 5.60
N HIS A 216 0.48 -8.00 4.65
CA HIS A 216 0.37 -8.65 3.34
C HIS A 216 1.64 -8.53 2.50
N ASN A 217 2.45 -7.50 2.74
CA ASN A 217 3.76 -7.25 2.12
C ASN A 217 4.91 -7.47 3.12
N ALA A 218 4.73 -8.40 4.07
CA ALA A 218 5.75 -8.77 5.03
C ALA A 218 5.96 -10.28 5.09
N LEU A 219 7.19 -10.67 5.37
CA LEU A 219 7.59 -12.04 5.71
C LEU A 219 7.99 -12.09 7.18
N ARG A 220 7.58 -13.14 7.89
CA ARG A 220 8.03 -13.39 9.25
C ARG A 220 9.18 -14.39 9.23
N GLY A 221 10.34 -13.96 9.70
CA GLY A 221 11.49 -14.83 9.89
C GLY A 221 11.32 -15.76 11.09
N GLU A 222 12.21 -16.75 11.19
CA GLU A 222 12.27 -17.67 12.35
C GLU A 222 12.55 -16.95 13.66
N ASP A 223 13.20 -15.79 13.60
CA ASP A 223 13.45 -14.88 14.73
C ASP A 223 12.21 -14.07 15.16
N GLY A 224 11.05 -14.27 14.52
CA GLY A 224 9.80 -13.55 14.76
C GLY A 224 9.77 -12.14 14.16
N ARG A 225 10.87 -11.65 13.58
CA ARG A 225 10.95 -10.31 13.01
C ARG A 225 10.25 -10.25 11.66
N LEU A 226 9.59 -9.12 11.41
CA LEU A 226 9.02 -8.81 10.12
C LEU A 226 10.10 -8.25 9.17
N ARG A 227 10.06 -8.73 7.93
CA ARG A 227 10.84 -8.26 6.81
C ARG A 227 9.89 -7.78 5.74
N PHE A 228 10.04 -6.56 5.30
CA PHE A 228 9.10 -5.90 4.41
C PHE A 228 9.56 -6.01 2.96
N ILE A 229 8.63 -6.31 2.08
CA ILE A 229 8.84 -6.49 0.64
C ILE A 229 7.86 -5.63 -0.15
N ASP A 230 8.07 -5.50 -1.47
CA ASP A 230 7.17 -4.83 -2.41
C ASP A 230 7.08 -3.30 -2.22
N PHE A 231 8.17 -2.62 -2.56
CA PHE A 231 8.32 -1.15 -2.45
C PHE A 231 8.03 -0.43 -3.78
N GLU A 232 7.28 -1.02 -4.69
CA GLU A 232 7.02 -0.48 -6.04
C GLU A 232 6.23 0.84 -6.06
N TYR A 233 5.71 1.26 -4.90
CA TYR A 233 4.96 2.51 -4.71
C TYR A 233 5.63 3.50 -3.77
N PHE A 234 6.84 3.21 -3.31
CA PHE A 234 7.56 3.99 -2.30
C PHE A 234 7.86 5.42 -2.76
N GLY A 235 7.71 6.39 -1.86
CA GLY A 235 8.08 7.78 -2.12
C GLY A 235 7.54 8.75 -1.07
N TRP A 236 7.52 10.04 -1.44
CA TRP A 236 7.00 11.10 -0.59
C TRP A 236 5.46 11.13 -0.62
N ASP A 237 4.84 11.28 0.55
CA ASP A 237 3.39 11.33 0.72
C ASP A 237 2.99 12.17 1.94
N ASP A 238 1.69 12.39 2.17
CA ASP A 238 1.19 12.99 3.40
C ASP A 238 1.31 12.00 4.56
N PRO A 239 1.90 12.39 5.71
CA PRO A 239 1.97 11.55 6.90
C PRO A 239 0.60 11.12 7.44
N VAL A 240 -0.45 11.92 7.24
CA VAL A 240 -1.82 11.54 7.63
C VAL A 240 -2.30 10.38 6.78
N LYS A 241 -2.02 10.41 5.46
CA LYS A 241 -2.33 9.30 4.57
C LYS A 241 -1.55 8.04 4.97
N LEU A 242 -0.24 8.15 5.21
CA LEU A 242 0.60 7.05 5.65
C LEU A 242 0.04 6.36 6.90
N VAL A 243 -0.32 7.14 7.92
CA VAL A 243 -0.86 6.62 9.19
C VAL A 243 -2.23 5.97 8.96
N SER A 244 -3.11 6.65 8.22
CA SER A 244 -4.46 6.15 7.93
C SER A 244 -4.41 4.86 7.12
N ASP A 245 -3.67 4.86 6.01
CA ASP A 245 -3.55 3.69 5.13
C ASP A 245 -3.00 2.48 5.89
N THR A 246 -1.95 2.65 6.69
CA THR A 246 -1.36 1.55 7.47
C THR A 246 -2.35 0.96 8.48
N ALA A 247 -3.12 1.82 9.16
CA ALA A 247 -4.08 1.40 10.18
C ALA A 247 -5.32 0.72 9.59
N ILE A 248 -5.78 1.21 8.43
CA ILE A 248 -7.02 0.79 7.78
C ILE A 248 -6.80 -0.40 6.82
N HIS A 249 -5.56 -0.63 6.36
CA HIS A 249 -5.26 -1.56 5.26
C HIS A 249 -5.88 -2.95 5.47
N PRO A 250 -6.79 -3.40 4.57
CA PRO A 250 -7.51 -4.68 4.76
C PRO A 250 -6.59 -5.91 4.64
N GLY A 251 -5.39 -5.77 4.07
CA GLY A 251 -4.38 -6.82 4.00
C GLY A 251 -3.67 -7.08 5.34
N SER A 252 -3.59 -6.08 6.23
CA SER A 252 -3.09 -6.25 7.60
C SER A 252 -4.18 -6.70 8.56
N ASN A 253 -5.41 -6.25 8.33
CA ASN A 253 -6.59 -6.58 9.15
C ASN A 253 -6.33 -6.44 10.66
N LEU A 254 -5.70 -5.33 11.06
CA LEU A 254 -5.34 -5.08 12.45
C LEU A 254 -6.60 -4.98 13.34
N PRO A 255 -6.59 -5.59 14.54
CA PRO A 255 -7.63 -5.35 15.53
C PRO A 255 -7.69 -3.87 15.90
N ALA A 256 -8.87 -3.36 16.27
CA ALA A 256 -9.07 -1.95 16.61
C ALA A 256 -8.07 -1.44 17.66
N THR A 257 -7.76 -2.27 18.68
CA THR A 257 -6.77 -1.95 19.72
C THR A 257 -5.35 -1.80 19.16
N SER A 258 -4.94 -2.67 18.24
CA SER A 258 -3.63 -2.63 17.59
C SER A 258 -3.54 -1.46 16.60
N ALA A 259 -4.60 -1.22 15.82
CA ALA A 259 -4.68 -0.06 14.93
C ALA A 259 -4.60 1.26 15.70
N LYS A 260 -5.33 1.38 16.84
CA LYS A 260 -5.26 2.55 17.71
C LYS A 260 -3.84 2.79 18.24
N ARG A 261 -3.18 1.74 18.76
CA ARG A 261 -1.80 1.81 19.25
C ARG A 261 -0.81 2.23 18.17
N LEU A 262 -0.96 1.71 16.94
CA LEU A 262 -0.17 2.09 15.78
C LEU A 262 -0.38 3.58 15.46
N ILE A 263 -1.63 4.04 15.36
CA ILE A 263 -1.97 5.44 15.10
C ILE A 263 -1.34 6.35 16.15
N GLU A 264 -1.52 6.04 17.45
CA GLU A 264 -0.97 6.84 18.55
C GLU A 264 0.56 6.91 18.52
N ARG A 265 1.22 5.81 18.16
CA ARG A 265 2.69 5.75 18.10
C ARG A 265 3.24 6.57 16.93
N LEU A 266 2.64 6.43 15.76
CA LEU A 266 3.04 7.20 14.57
C LEU A 266 2.69 8.68 14.72
N SER A 267 1.50 8.99 15.26
CA SER A 267 1.07 10.38 15.47
C SER A 267 2.06 11.15 16.35
N ARG A 268 2.56 10.54 17.41
CA ARG A 268 3.58 11.20 18.27
C ARG A 268 4.84 11.61 17.51
N ALA A 269 5.25 10.83 16.50
CA ALA A 269 6.42 11.16 15.71
C ALA A 269 6.17 12.36 14.78
N PHE A 270 4.95 12.49 14.24
CA PHE A 270 4.61 13.58 13.33
C PHE A 270 4.14 14.84 14.05
N GLU A 271 3.41 14.72 15.16
CA GLU A 271 2.95 15.85 15.99
C GLU A 271 4.12 16.64 16.59
N ALA A 272 5.27 15.99 16.80
CA ALA A 272 6.47 16.68 17.28
C ALA A 272 7.06 17.69 16.25
N GLU A 273 6.68 17.58 14.98
CA GLU A 273 7.23 18.39 13.89
C GLU A 273 6.14 19.20 13.14
N ASP A 274 4.86 18.87 13.31
CA ASP A 274 3.72 19.50 12.65
C ASP A 274 2.53 19.65 13.59
N ASP A 275 2.35 20.84 14.15
CA ASP A 275 1.24 21.19 15.04
C ASP A 275 -0.14 21.01 14.39
N SER A 276 -0.20 20.96 13.07
CA SER A 276 -1.44 20.74 12.33
C SER A 276 -1.78 19.26 12.10
N PHE A 277 -0.84 18.35 12.37
CA PHE A 277 -0.99 16.93 12.05
C PHE A 277 -2.23 16.30 12.70
N ALA A 278 -2.44 16.51 13.99
CA ALA A 278 -3.56 15.90 14.72
C ALA A 278 -4.92 16.34 14.12
N ILE A 279 -5.09 17.65 13.86
CA ILE A 279 -6.31 18.18 13.27
C ILE A 279 -6.52 17.61 11.86
N ARG A 280 -5.46 17.57 11.03
CA ARG A 280 -5.53 17.00 9.68
C ARG A 280 -5.87 15.52 9.72
N ARG A 281 -5.25 14.76 10.63
CA ARG A 281 -5.54 13.33 10.83
C ARG A 281 -7.03 13.11 11.14
N ASP A 282 -7.56 13.81 12.12
CA ASP A 282 -8.94 13.61 12.57
C ASP A 282 -9.95 13.94 11.46
N LEU A 283 -9.65 14.95 10.64
CA LEU A 283 -10.52 15.35 9.52
C LEU A 283 -10.37 14.47 8.27
N LEU A 284 -9.17 13.96 7.98
CA LEU A 284 -8.90 13.19 6.75
C LEU A 284 -9.04 11.68 6.93
N TYR A 285 -8.91 11.16 8.15
CA TYR A 285 -9.03 9.72 8.41
C TYR A 285 -10.33 9.11 7.87
N PRO A 286 -11.52 9.73 8.05
CA PRO A 286 -12.76 9.23 7.46
C PRO A 286 -12.75 9.24 5.93
N VAL A 287 -12.13 10.25 5.31
CA VAL A 287 -12.03 10.35 3.85
C VAL A 287 -11.11 9.24 3.30
N PHE A 288 -9.95 9.01 3.93
CA PHE A 288 -9.08 7.89 3.55
C PHE A 288 -9.76 6.54 3.78
N GLY A 289 -10.55 6.41 4.84
CA GLY A 289 -11.37 5.22 5.07
C GLY A 289 -12.38 4.97 3.96
N ALA A 290 -13.05 6.01 3.49
CA ALA A 290 -13.98 5.92 2.35
C ALA A 290 -13.24 5.53 1.06
N ILE A 291 -12.05 6.09 0.80
CA ILE A 291 -11.19 5.69 -0.34
C ILE A 291 -10.85 4.20 -0.25
N TRP A 292 -10.50 3.69 0.95
CA TRP A 292 -10.22 2.26 1.14
C TRP A 292 -11.44 1.38 0.91
N CYS A 293 -12.64 1.80 1.32
CA CYS A 293 -13.88 1.10 0.95
C CYS A 293 -14.01 0.97 -0.57
N LEU A 294 -13.76 2.05 -1.31
CA LEU A 294 -13.81 2.04 -2.78
C LEU A 294 -12.69 1.17 -3.39
N ILE A 295 -11.48 1.15 -2.81
CA ILE A 295 -10.39 0.27 -3.25
C ILE A 295 -10.78 -1.21 -3.09
N VAL A 296 -11.37 -1.59 -1.97
CA VAL A 296 -11.89 -2.96 -1.75
C VAL A 296 -12.94 -3.30 -2.80
N LEU A 297 -13.81 -2.34 -3.14
CA LEU A 297 -14.87 -2.49 -4.14
C LEU A 297 -14.37 -2.43 -5.59
N ASN A 298 -13.08 -2.16 -5.87
CA ASN A 298 -12.51 -2.27 -7.22
C ASN A 298 -12.71 -3.66 -7.85
N ALA A 299 -13.00 -4.69 -7.05
CA ALA A 299 -13.39 -6.01 -7.56
C ALA A 299 -14.63 -5.99 -8.48
N TYR A 300 -15.48 -4.97 -8.33
CA TYR A 300 -16.65 -4.75 -9.16
C TYR A 300 -16.32 -4.08 -10.52
N LEU A 301 -15.16 -3.48 -10.67
CA LEU A 301 -14.73 -2.82 -11.92
C LEU A 301 -14.42 -3.86 -13.01
N PRO A 302 -14.86 -3.62 -14.27
CA PRO A 302 -14.65 -4.55 -15.38
C PRO A 302 -13.20 -4.92 -15.62
N GLU A 303 -12.29 -3.93 -15.55
CA GLU A 303 -10.86 -4.13 -15.76
C GLU A 303 -10.25 -5.06 -14.70
N THR A 304 -10.69 -4.91 -13.45
CA THR A 304 -10.24 -5.79 -12.34
C THR A 304 -10.81 -7.19 -12.49
N ARG A 305 -12.07 -7.31 -12.94
CA ARG A 305 -12.69 -8.62 -13.24
C ARG A 305 -11.92 -9.35 -14.33
N SER A 306 -11.59 -8.68 -15.43
CA SER A 306 -10.87 -9.26 -16.57
C SER A 306 -9.47 -9.75 -16.17
N ARG A 307 -8.69 -8.94 -15.44
CA ARG A 307 -7.35 -9.33 -14.95
C ARG A 307 -7.41 -10.53 -14.00
N ARG A 308 -8.37 -10.53 -13.08
CA ARG A 308 -8.52 -11.61 -12.09
C ARG A 308 -9.16 -12.86 -12.65
N ALA A 309 -9.99 -12.76 -13.70
CA ALA A 309 -10.51 -13.93 -14.42
C ALA A 309 -9.40 -14.69 -15.15
N LEU A 310 -8.39 -13.98 -15.67
CA LEU A 310 -7.21 -14.58 -16.28
C LEU A 310 -6.28 -15.23 -15.23
N ALA A 311 -6.27 -14.73 -13.99
CA ALA A 311 -5.42 -15.22 -12.91
C ALA A 311 -6.08 -16.27 -12.00
N ALA A 312 -7.40 -16.45 -12.05
CA ALA A 312 -8.14 -17.28 -11.11
C ALA A 312 -8.53 -18.63 -11.72
N GLN A 313 -7.98 -19.68 -11.17
CA GLN A 313 -8.54 -21.03 -11.21
C GLN A 313 -9.83 -21.05 -10.35
N GLY A 314 -11.01 -21.05 -10.99
CA GLY A 314 -12.26 -21.55 -10.49
C GLY A 314 -12.76 -21.10 -9.11
N GLY A 315 -13.59 -20.07 -9.06
CA GLY A 315 -14.42 -19.71 -7.92
C GLY A 315 -15.63 -18.90 -8.38
N ASP A 316 -16.77 -19.03 -7.70
CA ASP A 316 -17.98 -18.27 -8.04
C ASP A 316 -17.70 -16.77 -7.88
N LEU A 317 -17.80 -16.02 -8.98
CA LEU A 317 -17.62 -14.58 -9.02
C LEU A 317 -18.56 -13.88 -8.04
N THR A 318 -19.78 -14.33 -7.92
CA THR A 318 -20.81 -13.76 -7.03
C THR A 318 -20.38 -13.86 -5.56
N VAL A 319 -19.87 -15.02 -5.14
CA VAL A 319 -19.38 -15.21 -3.78
C VAL A 319 -18.18 -14.29 -3.47
N ARG A 320 -17.28 -14.13 -4.44
CA ARG A 320 -16.14 -13.23 -4.29
C ARG A 320 -16.56 -11.76 -4.19
N LEU A 321 -17.48 -11.33 -5.02
CA LEU A 321 -18.00 -9.95 -4.99
C LEU A 321 -18.73 -9.66 -3.68
N ALA A 322 -19.60 -10.55 -3.24
CA ALA A 322 -20.28 -10.46 -1.94
C ALA A 322 -19.26 -10.36 -0.79
N GLY A 323 -18.21 -11.16 -0.81
CA GLY A 323 -17.13 -11.09 0.18
C GLY A 323 -16.37 -9.75 0.19
N GLN A 324 -16.18 -9.11 -0.97
CA GLN A 324 -15.58 -7.77 -1.02
C GLN A 324 -16.54 -6.69 -0.50
N LEU A 325 -17.83 -6.81 -0.81
CA LEU A 325 -18.85 -5.90 -0.28
C LEU A 325 -18.93 -5.99 1.25
N ASP A 326 -18.90 -7.19 1.81
CA ASP A 326 -18.89 -7.38 3.25
C ASP A 326 -17.62 -6.84 3.92
N LYS A 327 -16.47 -6.95 3.25
CA LYS A 327 -15.24 -6.29 3.69
C LYS A 327 -15.39 -4.77 3.75
N ALA A 328 -15.94 -4.17 2.69
CA ALA A 328 -16.14 -2.72 2.62
C ALA A 328 -17.14 -2.25 3.70
N ARG A 329 -18.21 -2.99 3.95
CA ARG A 329 -19.19 -2.71 5.02
C ARG A 329 -18.54 -2.72 6.40
N ARG A 330 -17.74 -3.76 6.71
CA ARG A 330 -17.03 -3.85 8.01
C ARG A 330 -16.03 -2.71 8.18
N LEU A 331 -15.30 -2.38 7.13
CA LEU A 331 -14.34 -1.27 7.15
C LEU A 331 -15.06 0.06 7.40
N HIS A 332 -16.13 0.35 6.67
CA HIS A 332 -16.95 1.54 6.87
C HIS A 332 -17.51 1.61 8.29
N GLN A 333 -18.03 0.51 8.82
CA GLN A 333 -18.53 0.45 10.19
C GLN A 333 -17.43 0.76 11.22
N ALA A 334 -16.22 0.25 11.03
CA ALA A 334 -15.09 0.52 11.91
C ALA A 334 -14.71 2.01 11.90
N ILE A 335 -14.76 2.67 10.74
CA ILE A 335 -14.49 4.11 10.61
C ILE A 335 -15.57 4.92 11.34
N CYS A 336 -16.86 4.62 11.14
CA CYS A 336 -17.96 5.29 11.84
C CYS A 336 -17.95 5.07 13.36
N GLN A 337 -17.33 3.99 13.87
CA GLN A 337 -17.15 3.79 15.30
C GLN A 337 -16.10 4.69 15.93
N ILE A 338 -15.11 5.12 15.13
CA ILE A 338 -14.08 6.08 15.59
C ILE A 338 -14.67 7.49 15.68
N ASP A 339 -15.55 7.84 14.75
CA ASP A 339 -16.29 9.11 14.73
C ASP A 339 -17.80 8.84 14.61
N PRO A 340 -18.54 8.80 15.74
CA PRO A 340 -19.97 8.52 15.74
C PRO A 340 -20.84 9.54 14.97
N ASP A 341 -20.34 10.76 14.75
CA ASP A 341 -21.07 11.80 14.00
C ASP A 341 -21.16 11.47 12.49
N LEU A 342 -20.35 10.51 12.02
CA LEU A 342 -20.39 10.02 10.63
C LEU A 342 -21.47 8.95 10.41
N ALA A 343 -22.07 8.40 11.45
CA ALA A 343 -23.12 7.40 11.29
C ALA A 343 -24.35 8.01 10.60
N PRO A 344 -24.85 7.46 9.49
CA PRO A 344 -26.09 7.92 8.87
C PRO A 344 -27.24 7.83 9.88
N ARG A 345 -28.00 8.91 10.03
CA ARG A 345 -29.20 8.96 10.89
C ARG A 345 -30.35 8.25 10.27
#